data_cd9374616f00931d11680d918a63ddd7
#
_entry.id   cd9374616f00931d11680d918a63ddd7
#
_cell.length_a   1.000
_cell.length_b   1.000
_cell.length_c   1.000
_cell.angle_alpha   90.00
_cell.angle_beta   90.00
_cell.angle_gamma   90.00
#
_symmetry.space_group_name_H-M   'P 1'
#
loop_
_entity.id
_entity.type
_entity.pdbx_description
1 polymer ?
#
loop_
_entity_poly.entity_id
_entity_poly.type
_entity_poly.pdbx_seq_one_letter_code
_entity_poly.pdbx_strand_id
1 'polypeptide(L)'
;MSPEEMLTNINESLTNLKQFSAKFAQYSGNGQQTSGKLTVVRPGRLRFDYNPPSTITIIADGNSVAVIDSKLNTQDVYSIGMTPLKFLLGGTINLSRDFKVTEVVNEGDRIAVYAEDSSTFGGTSRIVMGFDPKSFMLKQWTVTDPQGYEVNVVLANIDTRHEPDLMQFVIPENPNVNRKK
;
A
#
# COMPACT_ATOMS: atom_id res chain seq x y z
N MET A 1 -13.80 0.94 -23.33
CA MET A 1 -13.72 -0.13 -22.30
C MET A 1 -14.64 0.23 -21.15
N SER A 2 -15.46 -0.70 -20.72
CA SER A 2 -16.39 -0.48 -19.61
C SER A 2 -15.66 -0.44 -18.26
N PRO A 3 -16.28 0.14 -17.22
CA PRO A 3 -15.72 0.08 -15.87
C PRO A 3 -15.42 -1.36 -15.40
N GLU A 4 -16.31 -2.32 -15.73
CA GLU A 4 -16.11 -3.73 -15.36
C GLU A 4 -14.93 -4.34 -16.09
N GLU A 5 -14.72 -4.03 -17.36
CA GLU A 5 -13.57 -4.50 -18.13
C GLU A 5 -12.25 -3.90 -17.60
N MET A 6 -12.24 -2.61 -17.29
CA MET A 6 -11.09 -1.95 -16.68
C MET A 6 -10.74 -2.60 -15.34
N LEU A 7 -11.75 -2.85 -14.51
CA LEU A 7 -11.53 -3.45 -13.19
C LEU A 7 -11.02 -4.88 -13.29
N THR A 8 -11.51 -5.67 -14.25
CA THR A 8 -11.02 -7.02 -14.52
C THR A 8 -9.53 -7.00 -14.90
N ASN A 9 -9.14 -6.10 -15.80
CA ASN A 9 -7.76 -5.97 -16.23
C ASN A 9 -6.85 -5.49 -15.09
N ILE A 10 -7.34 -4.59 -14.24
CA ILE A 10 -6.62 -4.11 -13.06
C ILE A 10 -6.40 -5.24 -12.06
N ASN A 11 -7.45 -6.01 -11.76
CA ASN A 11 -7.35 -7.15 -10.84
C ASN A 11 -6.32 -8.17 -11.33
N GLU A 12 -6.32 -8.45 -12.63
CA GLU A 12 -5.37 -9.37 -13.25
C GLU A 12 -3.94 -8.82 -13.16
N SER A 13 -3.74 -7.55 -13.48
CA SER A 13 -2.44 -6.88 -13.39
C SER A 13 -1.89 -6.93 -11.98
N LEU A 14 -2.69 -6.60 -10.98
CA LEU A 14 -2.27 -6.64 -9.58
C LEU A 14 -1.94 -8.07 -9.12
N THR A 15 -2.78 -9.03 -9.49
CA THR A 15 -2.57 -10.44 -9.12
C THR A 15 -1.29 -10.99 -9.74
N ASN A 16 -0.98 -10.61 -10.97
CA ASN A 16 0.23 -11.07 -11.67
C ASN A 16 1.50 -10.39 -11.17
N LEU A 17 1.39 -9.26 -10.52
CA LEU A 17 2.51 -8.54 -9.91
C LEU A 17 2.84 -9.15 -8.55
N LYS A 18 3.48 -10.34 -8.57
CA LYS A 18 3.69 -11.14 -7.36
C LYS A 18 4.80 -10.62 -6.47
N GLN A 19 5.81 -10.00 -7.05
CA GLN A 19 6.91 -9.37 -6.32
C GLN A 19 7.46 -8.21 -7.11
N PHE A 20 7.84 -7.16 -6.41
CA PHE A 20 8.49 -6.00 -7.03
C PHE A 20 9.13 -5.12 -5.98
N SER A 21 10.06 -4.28 -6.43
CA SER A 21 10.51 -3.11 -5.67
C SER A 21 10.30 -1.86 -6.52
N ALA A 22 10.19 -0.72 -5.86
CA ALA A 22 9.98 0.55 -6.53
C ALA A 22 10.52 1.67 -5.65
N LYS A 23 10.86 2.79 -6.26
CA LYS A 23 11.02 4.05 -5.54
C LYS A 23 9.65 4.64 -5.30
N PHE A 24 9.46 5.27 -4.14
CA PHE A 24 8.22 5.98 -3.87
C PHE A 24 8.49 7.40 -3.39
N ALA A 25 7.55 8.28 -3.69
CA ALA A 25 7.43 9.60 -3.10
C ALA A 25 6.08 9.68 -2.37
N GLN A 26 6.08 10.20 -1.16
CA GLN A 26 4.90 10.29 -0.32
C GLN A 26 4.62 11.74 0.04
N TYR A 27 3.37 12.14 -0.15
CA TYR A 27 2.88 13.48 0.13
C TYR A 27 1.78 13.38 1.18
N SER A 28 2.00 13.99 2.33
CA SER A 28 1.07 13.95 3.45
C SER A 28 0.22 15.22 3.50
N GLY A 29 -0.98 15.12 4.08
CA GLY A 29 -1.94 16.23 4.13
C GLY A 29 -1.45 17.46 4.90
N ASN A 30 -0.40 17.30 5.75
CA ASN A 30 0.24 18.41 6.44
C ASN A 30 1.33 19.13 5.61
N GLY A 31 1.48 18.76 4.33
CA GLY A 31 2.50 19.31 3.44
C GLY A 31 3.86 18.61 3.52
N GLN A 32 4.03 17.63 4.39
CA GLN A 32 5.27 16.88 4.52
C GLN A 32 5.48 15.96 3.32
N GLN A 33 6.71 15.95 2.81
CA GLN A 33 7.12 15.06 1.72
C GLN A 33 8.21 14.12 2.23
N THR A 34 8.05 12.83 1.91
CA THR A 34 9.04 11.79 2.20
C THR A 34 9.20 10.93 0.96
N SER A 35 10.27 10.15 0.93
CA SER A 35 10.54 9.24 -0.17
C SER A 35 11.29 8.02 0.34
N GLY A 36 11.45 7.02 -0.50
CA GLY A 36 12.18 5.83 -0.13
C GLY A 36 12.00 4.69 -1.12
N LYS A 37 12.13 3.48 -0.60
CA LYS A 37 11.99 2.25 -1.36
C LYS A 37 10.86 1.39 -0.81
N LEU A 38 9.99 0.92 -1.70
CA LEU A 38 8.95 -0.06 -1.40
C LEU A 38 9.37 -1.41 -1.97
N THR A 39 9.24 -2.46 -1.18
CA THR A 39 9.43 -3.84 -1.63
C THR A 39 8.19 -4.65 -1.26
N VAL A 40 7.66 -5.43 -2.21
CA VAL A 40 6.45 -6.25 -2.01
C VAL A 40 6.71 -7.67 -2.48
N VAL A 41 6.30 -8.64 -1.65
CA VAL A 41 6.25 -10.05 -2.03
C VAL A 41 4.90 -10.59 -1.59
N ARG A 42 4.00 -10.84 -2.56
CA ARG A 42 2.67 -11.40 -2.26
C ARG A 42 2.79 -12.88 -1.89
N PRO A 43 1.94 -13.39 -1.05
CA PRO A 43 0.99 -12.65 -0.23
C PRO A 43 1.62 -12.08 1.05
N GLY A 44 1.12 -10.94 1.50
CA GLY A 44 1.25 -10.47 2.87
C GLY A 44 2.55 -9.77 3.26
N ARG A 45 3.55 -9.70 2.39
CA ARG A 45 4.85 -9.13 2.75
C ARG A 45 5.11 -7.84 2.01
N LEU A 46 5.46 -6.79 2.75
CA LEU A 46 5.94 -5.53 2.20
C LEU A 46 6.89 -4.85 3.17
N ARG A 47 7.69 -3.94 2.62
CA ARG A 47 8.56 -3.09 3.41
C ARG A 47 8.65 -1.72 2.77
N PHE A 48 8.39 -0.67 3.57
CA PHE A 48 8.66 0.71 3.22
C PHE A 48 9.92 1.15 3.99
N ASP A 49 10.97 1.47 3.26
CA ASP A 49 12.18 2.07 3.81
C ASP A 49 12.18 3.54 3.46
N TYR A 50 11.96 4.40 4.43
CA TYR A 50 11.94 5.85 4.24
C TYR A 50 13.36 6.40 4.29
N ASN A 51 13.69 7.30 3.36
CA ASN A 51 14.97 7.96 3.33
C ASN A 51 15.11 8.98 4.46
N PRO A 52 16.34 9.23 4.97
CA PRO A 52 16.55 10.31 5.91
C PRO A 52 16.02 11.66 5.34
N PRO A 53 15.51 12.58 6.18
CA PRO A 53 15.58 12.56 7.64
C PRO A 53 14.51 11.71 8.34
N SER A 54 13.65 11.01 7.59
CA SER A 54 12.68 10.12 8.22
C SER A 54 13.37 8.95 8.92
N THR A 55 12.85 8.55 10.08
CA THR A 55 13.35 7.42 10.88
C THR A 55 12.36 6.26 10.90
N ILE A 56 11.40 6.27 9.97
CA ILE A 56 10.30 5.29 9.91
C ILE A 56 10.67 4.14 8.97
N THR A 57 10.28 2.93 9.39
CA THR A 57 10.25 1.72 8.56
C THR A 57 8.91 1.05 8.79
N ILE A 58 8.27 0.59 7.72
CA ILE A 58 7.02 -0.17 7.81
C ILE A 58 7.28 -1.56 7.26
N ILE A 59 6.93 -2.60 8.04
CA ILE A 59 7.13 -4.00 7.65
C ILE A 59 5.82 -4.76 7.83
N ALA A 60 5.39 -5.48 6.79
CA ALA A 60 4.34 -6.48 6.88
C ALA A 60 4.97 -7.86 6.70
N ASP A 61 4.67 -8.80 7.61
CA ASP A 61 5.28 -10.13 7.65
C ASP A 61 4.35 -11.26 7.22
N GLY A 62 3.15 -10.94 6.74
CA GLY A 62 2.11 -11.89 6.38
C GLY A 62 0.96 -11.98 7.40
N ASN A 63 1.19 -11.55 8.63
CA ASN A 63 0.18 -11.55 9.71
C ASN A 63 -0.07 -10.17 10.29
N SER A 64 0.99 -9.41 10.44
CA SER A 64 0.99 -8.12 11.11
C SER A 64 1.67 -7.07 10.26
N VAL A 65 1.32 -5.81 10.52
CA VAL A 65 2.01 -4.64 9.97
C VAL A 65 2.61 -3.87 11.14
N ALA A 66 3.92 -3.66 11.12
CA ALA A 66 4.63 -2.88 12.12
C ALA A 66 5.06 -1.54 11.55
N VAL A 67 4.74 -0.46 12.27
CA VAL A 67 5.28 0.87 12.02
C VAL A 67 6.36 1.14 13.06
N ILE A 68 7.60 1.21 12.60
CA ILE A 68 8.78 1.27 13.46
C ILE A 68 9.38 2.67 13.34
N ASP A 69 9.61 3.33 14.48
CA ASP A 69 10.32 4.59 14.54
C ASP A 69 11.61 4.39 15.34
N SER A 70 12.75 4.40 14.65
CA SER A 70 14.05 4.16 15.28
C SER A 70 14.49 5.31 16.19
N LYS A 71 14.05 6.54 15.90
CA LYS A 71 14.37 7.71 16.72
C LYS A 71 13.65 7.65 18.06
N LEU A 72 12.37 7.29 18.05
CA LEU A 72 11.55 7.19 19.26
C LEU A 72 11.67 5.82 19.94
N ASN A 73 12.32 4.86 19.27
CA ASN A 73 12.39 3.46 19.68
C ASN A 73 11.00 2.88 19.97
N THR A 74 10.04 3.14 19.06
CA THR A 74 8.67 2.66 19.15
C THR A 74 8.35 1.69 18.03
N GLN A 75 7.36 0.84 18.28
CA GLN A 75 6.86 -0.11 17.29
C GLN A 75 5.36 -0.31 17.50
N ASP A 76 4.57 0.25 16.58
CA ASP A 76 3.12 0.06 16.55
C ASP A 76 2.80 -1.10 15.65
N VAL A 77 2.06 -2.10 16.15
CA VAL A 77 1.73 -3.32 15.41
C VAL A 77 0.22 -3.41 15.22
N TYR A 78 -0.18 -3.60 13.96
CA TYR A 78 -1.57 -3.76 13.54
C TYR A 78 -1.76 -5.15 12.98
N SER A 79 -2.98 -5.69 13.09
CA SER A 79 -3.38 -6.86 12.30
C SER A 79 -3.36 -6.48 10.82
N ILE A 80 -2.91 -7.39 9.95
CA ILE A 80 -2.81 -7.13 8.52
C ILE A 80 -4.15 -6.75 7.87
N GLY A 81 -5.26 -7.25 8.40
CA GLY A 81 -6.60 -6.91 7.93
C GLY A 81 -7.02 -5.48 8.21
N MET A 82 -6.31 -4.77 9.08
CA MET A 82 -6.61 -3.36 9.43
C MET A 82 -5.92 -2.36 8.51
N THR A 83 -5.00 -2.79 7.66
CA THR A 83 -4.32 -1.89 6.72
C THR A 83 -5.21 -1.60 5.51
N PRO A 84 -5.23 -0.35 5.00
CA PRO A 84 -5.92 -0.04 3.75
C PRO A 84 -5.16 -0.55 2.51
N LEU A 85 -3.95 -1.11 2.67
CA LEU A 85 -3.08 -1.52 1.56
C LEU A 85 -3.31 -2.97 1.12
N LYS A 86 -4.52 -3.49 1.24
CA LYS A 86 -4.87 -4.86 0.85
C LYS A 86 -4.57 -5.16 -0.61
N PHE A 87 -4.66 -4.14 -1.49
CA PHE A 87 -4.35 -4.30 -2.91
C PHE A 87 -2.88 -4.62 -3.17
N LEU A 88 -1.99 -4.33 -2.21
CA LEU A 88 -0.58 -4.72 -2.26
C LEU A 88 -0.33 -6.08 -1.60
N LEU A 89 -1.15 -6.50 -0.66
CA LEU A 89 -0.86 -7.60 0.24
C LEU A 89 -1.61 -8.89 -0.09
N GLY A 90 -2.73 -8.82 -0.78
CA GLY A 90 -3.47 -10.02 -1.16
C GLY A 90 -2.68 -10.92 -2.12
N GLY A 91 -2.96 -12.22 -2.09
CA GLY A 91 -2.40 -13.17 -3.06
C GLY A 91 -3.09 -13.07 -4.41
N THR A 92 -4.41 -13.21 -4.40
CA THR A 92 -5.26 -12.95 -5.57
C THR A 92 -6.07 -11.70 -5.28
N ILE A 93 -5.96 -10.71 -6.16
CA ILE A 93 -6.63 -9.43 -5.96
C ILE A 93 -7.96 -9.41 -6.69
N ASN A 94 -8.99 -9.03 -5.95
CA ASN A 94 -10.29 -8.68 -6.49
C ASN A 94 -10.77 -7.44 -5.73
N LEU A 95 -10.63 -6.27 -6.36
CA LEU A 95 -10.91 -5.00 -5.69
C LEU A 95 -12.36 -4.88 -5.25
N SER A 96 -13.31 -5.43 -6.02
CA SER A 96 -14.73 -5.41 -5.65
C SER A 96 -15.08 -6.30 -4.45
N ARG A 97 -14.28 -7.34 -4.22
CA ARG A 97 -14.40 -8.21 -3.04
C ARG A 97 -13.75 -7.58 -1.82
N ASP A 98 -12.55 -7.01 -2.03
CA ASP A 98 -11.69 -6.56 -0.93
C ASP A 98 -12.07 -5.16 -0.44
N PHE A 99 -12.72 -4.38 -1.27
CA PHE A 99 -13.15 -3.01 -1.00
C PHE A 99 -14.58 -2.78 -1.47
N LYS A 100 -15.17 -1.69 -1.00
CA LYS A 100 -16.39 -1.15 -1.63
C LYS A 100 -15.96 -0.20 -2.74
N VAL A 101 -15.91 -0.69 -3.97
CA VAL A 101 -15.58 0.13 -5.14
C VAL A 101 -16.77 1.02 -5.46
N THR A 102 -16.57 2.34 -5.46
CA THR A 102 -17.63 3.31 -5.70
C THR A 102 -17.60 3.86 -7.12
N GLU A 103 -16.42 3.92 -7.75
CA GLU A 103 -16.28 4.46 -9.10
C GLU A 103 -15.00 3.96 -9.76
N VAL A 104 -15.06 3.72 -11.07
CA VAL A 104 -13.90 3.41 -11.92
C VAL A 104 -13.95 4.35 -13.12
N VAL A 105 -12.93 5.21 -13.27
CA VAL A 105 -12.93 6.27 -14.29
C VAL A 105 -11.60 6.29 -15.02
N ASN A 106 -11.65 6.32 -16.35
CA ASN A 106 -10.49 6.64 -17.15
C ASN A 106 -10.37 8.16 -17.26
N GLU A 107 -9.37 8.73 -16.55
CA GLU A 107 -9.13 10.17 -16.50
C GLU A 107 -8.13 10.65 -17.57
N GLY A 108 -7.76 9.76 -18.50
CA GLY A 108 -6.85 10.07 -19.61
C GLY A 108 -5.41 9.66 -19.31
N ASP A 109 -4.81 10.22 -18.27
CA ASP A 109 -3.44 9.91 -17.83
C ASP A 109 -3.38 8.74 -16.85
N ARG A 110 -4.53 8.40 -16.26
CA ARG A 110 -4.66 7.25 -15.35
C ARG A 110 -6.08 6.70 -15.38
N ILE A 111 -6.22 5.45 -15.01
CA ILE A 111 -7.51 4.90 -14.57
C ILE A 111 -7.54 5.02 -13.06
N ALA A 112 -8.55 5.71 -12.54
CA ALA A 112 -8.73 5.87 -11.10
C ALA A 112 -9.82 4.94 -10.60
N VAL A 113 -9.50 4.17 -9.54
CA VAL A 113 -10.46 3.35 -8.81
C VAL A 113 -10.69 3.98 -7.45
N TYR A 114 -11.94 4.40 -7.21
CA TYR A 114 -12.37 5.01 -5.94
C TYR A 114 -13.02 3.92 -5.09
N ALA A 115 -12.56 3.77 -3.87
CA ALA A 115 -13.02 2.69 -2.99
C ALA A 115 -13.04 3.11 -1.53
N GLU A 116 -13.81 2.37 -0.75
CA GLU A 116 -13.87 2.50 0.70
C GLU A 116 -13.52 1.16 1.36
N ASP A 117 -12.85 1.22 2.51
CA ASP A 117 -12.54 0.06 3.34
C ASP A 117 -12.98 0.34 4.77
N SER A 118 -14.01 -0.37 5.23
CA SER A 118 -14.58 -0.20 6.57
C SER A 118 -13.86 -1.03 7.64
N SER A 119 -12.87 -1.85 7.25
CA SER A 119 -12.15 -2.74 8.18
C SER A 119 -10.85 -2.14 8.70
N THR A 120 -10.52 -0.89 8.32
CA THR A 120 -9.27 -0.26 8.73
C THR A 120 -9.33 0.20 10.20
N PHE A 121 -8.13 0.38 10.78
CA PHE A 121 -8.02 0.83 12.16
C PHE A 121 -8.73 2.19 12.33
N GLY A 122 -9.64 2.26 13.28
CA GLY A 122 -10.38 3.49 13.62
C GLY A 122 -11.63 3.74 12.78
N GLY A 123 -11.95 2.89 11.79
CA GLY A 123 -13.18 3.02 10.99
C GLY A 123 -12.96 2.88 9.50
N THR A 124 -13.71 3.66 8.71
CA THR A 124 -13.68 3.61 7.25
C THR A 124 -12.61 4.52 6.69
N SER A 125 -11.72 3.94 5.87
CA SER A 125 -10.77 4.70 5.05
C SER A 125 -11.28 4.80 3.62
N ARG A 126 -10.91 5.89 2.94
CA ARG A 126 -11.15 6.07 1.50
C ARG A 126 -9.86 5.91 0.76
N ILE A 127 -9.91 5.23 -0.38
CA ILE A 127 -8.72 4.90 -1.17
C ILE A 127 -9.01 5.26 -2.62
N VAL A 128 -8.06 5.94 -3.25
CA VAL A 128 -8.07 6.15 -4.70
C VAL A 128 -6.81 5.51 -5.24
N MET A 129 -6.96 4.53 -6.13
CA MET A 129 -5.85 3.83 -6.75
C MET A 129 -5.75 4.28 -8.21
N GLY A 130 -4.54 4.64 -8.64
CA GLY A 130 -4.27 5.07 -10.00
C GLY A 130 -3.46 4.04 -10.77
N PHE A 131 -3.90 3.72 -11.98
CA PHE A 131 -3.28 2.71 -12.85
C PHE A 131 -2.99 3.31 -14.22
N ASP A 132 -1.93 2.81 -14.87
CA ASP A 132 -1.63 3.18 -16.24
C ASP A 132 -2.77 2.72 -17.18
N PRO A 133 -3.29 3.60 -18.05
CA PRO A 133 -4.44 3.25 -18.90
C PRO A 133 -4.15 2.19 -19.96
N LYS A 134 -2.88 1.96 -20.27
CA LYS A 134 -2.46 0.98 -21.30
C LYS A 134 -2.03 -0.34 -20.70
N SER A 135 -1.14 -0.29 -19.69
CA SER A 135 -0.56 -1.48 -19.06
C SER A 135 -1.35 -1.99 -17.86
N PHE A 136 -2.23 -1.15 -17.29
CA PHE A 136 -2.95 -1.40 -16.05
C PHE A 136 -2.02 -1.58 -14.84
N MET A 137 -0.76 -1.14 -14.95
CA MET A 137 0.19 -1.17 -13.85
C MET A 137 -0.16 -0.10 -12.81
N LEU A 138 0.00 -0.45 -11.54
CA LEU A 138 -0.20 0.47 -10.44
C LEU A 138 0.82 1.61 -10.51
N LYS A 139 0.34 2.84 -10.41
CA LYS A 139 1.17 4.06 -10.46
C LYS A 139 1.18 4.82 -9.13
N GLN A 140 0.05 4.88 -8.47
CA GLN A 140 -0.11 5.71 -7.29
C GLN A 140 -1.35 5.32 -6.51
N TRP A 141 -1.42 5.78 -5.26
CA TRP A 141 -2.65 5.69 -4.48
C TRP A 141 -2.72 6.82 -3.47
N THR A 142 -3.93 7.14 -3.05
CA THR A 142 -4.20 8.09 -1.97
C THR A 142 -5.09 7.40 -0.95
N VAL A 143 -4.69 7.43 0.30
CA VAL A 143 -5.49 6.94 1.42
C VAL A 143 -5.90 8.11 2.28
N THR A 144 -7.21 8.23 2.55
CA THR A 144 -7.74 9.15 3.53
C THR A 144 -8.25 8.32 4.70
N ASP A 145 -7.63 8.47 5.87
CA ASP A 145 -7.99 7.68 7.04
C ASP A 145 -9.34 8.12 7.64
N PRO A 146 -9.87 7.38 8.64
CA PRO A 146 -11.17 7.73 9.23
C PRO A 146 -11.23 9.11 9.86
N GLN A 147 -10.08 9.70 10.20
CA GLN A 147 -10.00 11.04 10.77
C GLN A 147 -9.86 12.15 9.71
N GLY A 148 -9.75 11.75 8.42
CA GLY A 148 -9.61 12.69 7.32
C GLY A 148 -8.17 13.02 6.95
N TYR A 149 -7.18 12.36 7.55
CA TYR A 149 -5.77 12.55 7.21
C TYR A 149 -5.45 11.84 5.91
N GLU A 150 -4.84 12.58 4.97
CA GLU A 150 -4.60 12.10 3.62
C GLU A 150 -3.11 11.83 3.37
N VAL A 151 -2.81 10.70 2.76
CA VAL A 151 -1.47 10.31 2.31
C VAL A 151 -1.53 9.86 0.86
N ASN A 152 -0.71 10.47 0.00
CA ASN A 152 -0.58 10.10 -1.41
C ASN A 152 0.81 9.51 -1.64
N VAL A 153 0.87 8.35 -2.29
CA VAL A 153 2.11 7.66 -2.65
C VAL A 153 2.18 7.49 -4.15
N VAL A 154 3.30 7.92 -4.74
CA VAL A 154 3.58 7.79 -6.17
C VAL A 154 4.76 6.86 -6.36
N LEU A 155 4.62 5.87 -7.25
CA LEU A 155 5.65 4.88 -7.55
C LEU A 155 6.44 5.25 -8.80
N ALA A 156 7.74 4.92 -8.79
CA ALA A 156 8.63 5.07 -9.94
C ALA A 156 9.63 3.91 -9.96
N ASN A 157 10.19 3.64 -11.15
CA ASN A 157 11.25 2.63 -11.32
C ASN A 157 10.87 1.26 -10.75
N ILE A 158 9.72 0.76 -11.16
CA ILE A 158 9.22 -0.55 -10.70
C ILE A 158 10.11 -1.64 -11.29
N ASP A 159 10.72 -2.44 -10.40
CA ASP A 159 11.58 -3.56 -10.74
C ASP A 159 10.90 -4.87 -10.35
N THR A 160 10.58 -5.70 -11.34
CA THR A 160 9.98 -7.02 -11.14
C THR A 160 10.96 -8.17 -11.35
N ARG A 161 12.21 -7.88 -11.68
CA ARG A 161 13.22 -8.86 -12.08
C ARG A 161 14.05 -9.41 -10.92
N HIS A 162 14.37 -8.56 -9.96
CA HIS A 162 15.17 -8.94 -8.80
C HIS A 162 14.27 -9.57 -7.73
N GLU A 163 14.66 -10.75 -7.29
CA GLU A 163 13.98 -11.47 -6.23
C GLU A 163 14.36 -10.86 -4.87
N PRO A 164 13.39 -10.33 -4.10
CA PRO A 164 13.71 -9.72 -2.81
C PRO A 164 14.18 -10.77 -1.79
N ASP A 165 15.09 -10.36 -0.90
CA ASP A 165 15.46 -11.17 0.25
C ASP A 165 14.31 -11.18 1.26
N LEU A 166 13.80 -12.37 1.57
CA LEU A 166 12.65 -12.55 2.45
C LEU A 166 12.95 -12.18 3.91
N MET A 167 14.23 -12.14 4.31
CA MET A 167 14.60 -11.75 5.67
C MET A 167 14.28 -10.30 5.99
N GLN A 168 14.14 -9.45 4.97
CA GLN A 168 13.78 -8.04 5.18
C GLN A 168 12.33 -7.82 5.65
N PHE A 169 11.50 -8.87 5.60
CA PHE A 169 10.10 -8.81 6.03
C PHE A 169 9.89 -9.37 7.45
N VAL A 170 10.96 -9.63 8.18
CA VAL A 170 10.89 -10.04 9.59
C VAL A 170 10.73 -8.80 10.45
N ILE A 171 9.68 -8.78 11.26
CA ILE A 171 9.45 -7.69 12.23
C ILE A 171 10.38 -7.93 13.41
N PRO A 172 11.27 -6.98 13.76
CA PRO A 172 12.17 -7.14 14.87
C PRO A 172 11.42 -7.13 16.20
N GLU A 173 11.95 -7.81 17.20
CA GLU A 173 11.44 -7.73 18.56
C GLU A 173 11.78 -6.36 19.15
N ASN A 174 10.82 -5.79 19.89
CA ASN A 174 11.00 -4.53 20.58
C ASN A 174 10.17 -4.55 21.87
N PRO A 175 10.78 -4.31 23.04
CA PRO A 175 10.05 -4.30 24.31
C PRO A 175 9.01 -3.17 24.39
N ASN A 176 9.12 -2.14 23.54
CA ASN A 176 8.19 -1.01 23.48
C ASN A 176 7.10 -1.21 22.41
N VAL A 177 6.76 -2.46 22.09
CA VAL A 177 5.71 -2.76 21.13
C VAL A 177 4.36 -2.31 21.63
N ASN A 178 3.63 -1.58 20.79
CA ASN A 178 2.24 -1.20 21.00
C ASN A 178 1.37 -1.94 19.97
N ARG A 179 0.54 -2.87 20.45
CA ARG A 179 -0.34 -3.66 19.59
C ARG A 179 -1.71 -3.03 19.50
N LYS A 180 -2.08 -2.63 18.28
CA LYS A 180 -3.39 -2.04 17.98
C LYS A 180 -4.41 -3.15 17.73
N LYS A 181 -5.59 -2.99 18.30
CA LYS A 181 -6.69 -3.94 18.15
C LYS A 181 -7.84 -3.36 17.34
#